data_ea329af7aa4bc696219a607e5f7c78a6
#
_entry.id   ea329af7aa4bc696219a607e5f7c78a6
#
_cell.length_a   1.000
_cell.length_b   1.000
_cell.length_c   1.000
_cell.angle_alpha   90.00
_cell.angle_beta   90.00
_cell.angle_gamma   90.00
#
_symmetry.space_group_name_H-M   'P 1'
#
loop_
_entity.id
_entity.type
_entity.pdbx_description
1 polymer ?
#
loop_
_entity_poly.entity_id
_entity_poly.type
_entity_poly.pdbx_seq_one_letter_code
_entity_poly.pdbx_strand_id
1 'polypeptide(L)'
;AGSGPAVPQSSDAPAFPGATGYGAGATGWRGGDLIAVTNLDDAGPGSLRACVEATGPRVCIFRVAGTISLAAPLMARSDLYIAGQTAPGKGIQLRMGGSNHGPLIIKNATDIVVRFLKLRPGAGDAKTPNVDALTVENASNLYLGNLSMMFASDETFNIHVSHGKATDITLADSI
;
A
#
# COMPACT_ATOMS: atom_id res chain seq x y z
N ALA A 1 -19.17 -24.35 10.17
CA ALA A 1 -18.00 -23.58 10.57
C ALA A 1 -18.48 -22.57 11.61
N GLY A 2 -18.10 -22.76 12.88
CA GLY A 2 -18.47 -21.87 13.96
C GLY A 2 -17.57 -20.65 13.95
N SER A 3 -18.15 -19.48 13.88
CA SER A 3 -17.46 -18.22 14.18
C SER A 3 -17.15 -18.22 15.68
N GLY A 4 -15.87 -18.33 16.03
CA GLY A 4 -15.44 -18.09 17.40
C GLY A 4 -15.80 -16.67 17.84
N PRO A 5 -15.88 -16.41 19.18
CA PRO A 5 -16.19 -15.08 19.67
C PRO A 5 -15.15 -14.08 19.16
N ALA A 6 -15.63 -12.96 18.59
CA ALA A 6 -14.75 -11.88 18.18
C ALA A 6 -13.98 -11.37 19.40
N VAL A 7 -12.66 -11.38 19.34
CA VAL A 7 -11.82 -10.77 20.38
C VAL A 7 -12.09 -9.27 20.36
N PRO A 8 -12.45 -8.65 21.49
CA PRO A 8 -12.61 -7.20 21.52
C PRO A 8 -11.31 -6.53 21.12
N GLN A 9 -11.33 -5.82 20.00
CA GLN A 9 -10.19 -4.99 19.59
C GLN A 9 -10.25 -3.70 20.42
N SER A 10 -9.25 -3.44 21.25
CA SER A 10 -9.18 -2.15 21.92
C SER A 10 -8.99 -1.07 20.85
N SER A 11 -9.79 -0.01 20.90
CA SER A 11 -9.68 1.15 19.99
C SER A 11 -8.31 1.83 20.07
N ASP A 12 -7.58 1.61 21.15
CA ASP A 12 -6.29 2.25 21.45
C ASP A 12 -5.07 1.43 21.03
N ALA A 13 -5.28 0.23 20.49
CA ALA A 13 -4.15 -0.58 20.03
C ALA A 13 -3.56 -0.02 18.72
N PRO A 14 -2.22 0.15 18.63
CA PRO A 14 -1.59 0.67 17.43
C PRO A 14 -1.83 -0.25 16.22
N ALA A 15 -1.65 0.27 14.99
CA ALA A 15 -1.88 -0.44 13.73
C ALA A 15 -1.31 -1.88 13.69
N PHE A 16 -0.18 -2.10 14.35
CA PHE A 16 0.43 -3.41 14.59
C PHE A 16 1.38 -3.29 15.79
N PRO A 17 1.79 -4.40 16.44
CA PRO A 17 2.73 -4.35 17.56
C PRO A 17 4.04 -3.64 17.18
N GLY A 18 4.37 -2.57 17.89
CA GLY A 18 5.57 -1.75 17.65
C GLY A 18 5.36 -0.60 16.64
N ALA A 19 4.16 -0.35 16.15
CA ALA A 19 3.88 0.86 15.37
C ALA A 19 4.02 2.11 16.25
N THR A 20 4.76 3.10 15.76
CA THR A 20 5.02 4.39 16.43
C THR A 20 4.76 5.54 15.46
N GLY A 21 4.78 6.77 15.97
CA GLY A 21 4.54 7.96 15.17
C GLY A 21 3.05 8.25 14.92
N TYR A 22 2.79 9.31 14.20
CA TYR A 22 1.42 9.81 14.02
C TYR A 22 0.51 8.87 13.23
N GLY A 23 1.07 8.09 12.29
CA GLY A 23 0.33 7.07 11.53
C GLY A 23 0.07 5.76 12.29
N ALA A 24 0.54 5.63 13.55
CA ALA A 24 0.33 4.41 14.32
C ALA A 24 -1.15 4.11 14.62
N GLY A 25 -2.03 5.09 14.45
CA GLY A 25 -3.48 4.94 14.58
C GLY A 25 -4.19 4.36 13.35
N ALA A 26 -3.48 4.01 12.28
CA ALA A 26 -4.07 3.48 11.04
C ALA A 26 -4.68 2.08 11.24
N THR A 27 -5.87 2.00 11.76
CA THR A 27 -6.53 0.76 12.19
C THR A 27 -7.81 0.42 11.45
N GLY A 28 -8.22 1.22 10.46
CA GLY A 28 -9.47 1.05 9.73
C GLY A 28 -9.63 -0.30 9.02
N TRP A 29 -8.52 -1.01 8.75
CA TRP A 29 -8.50 -2.36 8.18
C TRP A 29 -8.98 -3.46 9.15
N ARG A 30 -9.07 -3.17 10.46
CA ARG A 30 -9.40 -4.17 11.49
C ARG A 30 -10.83 -4.68 11.36
N GLY A 31 -10.98 -5.99 11.62
CA GLY A 31 -12.26 -6.67 11.49
C GLY A 31 -12.70 -6.89 10.03
N GLY A 32 -11.87 -6.48 9.07
CA GLY A 32 -12.16 -6.62 7.66
C GLY A 32 -11.76 -7.96 7.05
N ASP A 33 -11.96 -8.09 5.76
CA ASP A 33 -11.69 -9.30 4.99
C ASP A 33 -10.20 -9.56 4.82
N LEU A 34 -9.79 -10.82 4.93
CA LEU A 34 -8.48 -11.29 4.52
C LEU A 34 -8.52 -11.70 3.04
N ILE A 35 -7.95 -10.87 2.17
CA ILE A 35 -7.95 -11.12 0.73
C ILE A 35 -6.58 -11.66 0.31
N ALA A 36 -6.57 -12.91 -0.17
CA ALA A 36 -5.33 -13.55 -0.61
C ALA A 36 -4.94 -13.13 -2.02
N VAL A 37 -3.73 -12.59 -2.16
CA VAL A 37 -3.08 -12.37 -3.45
C VAL A 37 -2.39 -13.66 -3.86
N THR A 38 -2.88 -14.29 -4.91
CA THR A 38 -2.51 -15.65 -5.33
C THR A 38 -1.79 -15.72 -6.67
N ASN A 39 -1.71 -14.59 -7.40
CA ASN A 39 -0.97 -14.48 -8.65
C ASN A 39 -0.24 -13.13 -8.74
N LEU A 40 0.57 -12.96 -9.78
CA LEU A 40 1.34 -11.73 -10.05
C LEU A 40 0.75 -10.92 -11.22
N ASP A 41 -0.47 -11.21 -11.61
CA ASP A 41 -1.17 -10.51 -12.68
C ASP A 41 -1.50 -9.06 -12.25
N ASP A 42 -1.53 -8.16 -13.23
CA ASP A 42 -1.89 -6.75 -12.99
C ASP A 42 -3.32 -6.61 -12.43
N ALA A 43 -4.25 -7.40 -12.96
CA ALA A 43 -5.67 -7.29 -12.61
C ALA A 43 -6.37 -8.67 -12.63
N GLY A 44 -7.62 -8.68 -12.19
CA GLY A 44 -8.45 -9.89 -12.16
C GLY A 44 -8.44 -10.60 -10.79
N PRO A 45 -9.16 -11.71 -10.69
CA PRO A 45 -9.28 -12.45 -9.44
C PRO A 45 -7.92 -12.92 -8.91
N GLY A 46 -7.67 -12.71 -7.61
CA GLY A 46 -6.41 -13.09 -6.96
C GLY A 46 -5.25 -12.14 -7.20
N SER A 47 -5.40 -11.07 -7.98
CA SER A 47 -4.40 -10.03 -8.15
C SER A 47 -4.33 -9.08 -6.94
N LEU A 48 -3.20 -8.39 -6.77
CA LEU A 48 -3.07 -7.34 -5.75
C LEU A 48 -4.04 -6.19 -6.00
N ARG A 49 -4.27 -5.81 -7.27
CA ARG A 49 -5.21 -4.75 -7.65
C ARG A 49 -6.62 -5.04 -7.13
N ALA A 50 -7.09 -6.28 -7.27
CA ALA A 50 -8.41 -6.67 -6.78
C ALA A 50 -8.57 -6.44 -5.27
N CYS A 51 -7.51 -6.61 -4.49
CA CYS A 51 -7.51 -6.32 -3.06
C CYS A 51 -7.40 -4.82 -2.77
N VAL A 52 -6.44 -4.14 -3.37
CA VAL A 52 -6.12 -2.72 -3.08
C VAL A 52 -7.26 -1.80 -3.43
N GLU A 53 -7.93 -2.03 -4.55
CA GLU A 53 -9.01 -1.18 -5.08
C GLU A 53 -10.40 -1.60 -4.59
N ALA A 54 -10.52 -2.69 -3.82
CA ALA A 54 -11.76 -3.04 -3.12
C ALA A 54 -12.15 -1.96 -2.10
N THR A 55 -13.38 -2.01 -1.63
CA THR A 55 -13.93 -1.10 -0.61
C THR A 55 -14.16 -1.83 0.70
N GLY A 56 -14.18 -1.07 1.80
CA GLY A 56 -14.35 -1.59 3.15
C GLY A 56 -13.05 -2.10 3.78
N PRO A 57 -13.10 -2.40 5.09
CA PRO A 57 -11.94 -2.87 5.84
C PRO A 57 -11.36 -4.18 5.28
N ARG A 58 -10.04 -4.23 5.03
CA ARG A 58 -9.41 -5.40 4.45
C ARG A 58 -7.90 -5.47 4.64
N VAL A 59 -7.40 -6.68 4.56
CA VAL A 59 -5.97 -6.98 4.57
C VAL A 59 -5.59 -7.77 3.32
N CYS A 60 -4.67 -7.26 2.53
CA CYS A 60 -4.06 -8.01 1.42
C CYS A 60 -2.92 -8.88 1.96
N ILE A 61 -3.08 -10.18 1.91
CA ILE A 61 -2.05 -11.15 2.28
C ILE A 61 -1.54 -11.90 1.04
N PHE A 62 -0.25 -12.20 0.99
CA PHE A 62 0.37 -12.77 -0.20
C PHE A 62 0.63 -14.28 -0.04
N ARG A 63 0.28 -15.04 -1.07
CA ARG A 63 0.62 -16.46 -1.24
C ARG A 63 1.67 -16.68 -2.32
N VAL A 64 2.09 -15.59 -2.97
CA VAL A 64 3.08 -15.56 -4.05
C VAL A 64 4.17 -14.54 -3.75
N ALA A 65 5.30 -14.67 -4.40
CA ALA A 65 6.38 -13.69 -4.40
C ALA A 65 6.86 -13.43 -5.82
N GLY A 66 7.29 -12.21 -6.09
CA GLY A 66 7.78 -11.84 -7.40
C GLY A 66 7.51 -10.40 -7.77
N THR A 67 7.59 -10.11 -9.06
CA THR A 67 7.32 -8.78 -9.62
C THR A 67 5.94 -8.75 -10.25
N ILE A 68 5.11 -7.81 -9.80
CA ILE A 68 3.84 -7.46 -10.43
C ILE A 68 4.13 -6.30 -11.40
N SER A 69 3.93 -6.54 -12.70
CA SER A 69 4.07 -5.51 -13.72
C SER A 69 2.71 -4.85 -13.97
N LEU A 70 2.60 -3.59 -13.57
CA LEU A 70 1.36 -2.83 -13.60
C LEU A 70 1.26 -2.01 -14.90
N ALA A 71 0.14 -2.06 -15.57
CA ALA A 71 -0.19 -1.18 -16.71
C ALA A 71 -0.68 0.20 -16.26
N ALA A 72 -1.27 0.27 -15.06
CA ALA A 72 -1.73 1.51 -14.42
C ALA A 72 -1.41 1.47 -12.92
N PRO A 73 -1.31 2.63 -12.24
CA PRO A 73 -1.11 2.68 -10.78
C PRO A 73 -2.14 1.85 -10.02
N LEU A 74 -1.73 1.30 -8.87
CA LEU A 74 -2.68 0.84 -7.87
C LEU A 74 -3.22 2.05 -7.12
N MET A 75 -4.53 2.22 -7.11
CA MET A 75 -5.22 3.30 -6.38
C MET A 75 -5.70 2.78 -5.04
N ALA A 76 -4.91 3.03 -3.99
CA ALA A 76 -5.26 2.55 -2.65
C ALA A 76 -6.51 3.25 -2.11
N ARG A 77 -7.49 2.46 -1.68
CA ARG A 77 -8.69 2.96 -1.01
C ARG A 77 -8.55 2.82 0.50
N SER A 78 -9.31 3.62 1.24
CA SER A 78 -9.32 3.64 2.72
C SER A 78 -9.50 2.25 3.35
N ASP A 79 -9.17 2.13 4.62
CA ASP A 79 -9.36 0.95 5.46
C ASP A 79 -8.60 -0.30 4.95
N LEU A 80 -7.32 -0.10 4.63
CA LEU A 80 -6.50 -1.09 3.94
C LEU A 80 -5.22 -1.42 4.72
N TYR A 81 -4.88 -2.70 4.79
CA TYR A 81 -3.54 -3.14 5.13
C TYR A 81 -2.93 -3.99 4.00
N ILE A 82 -1.89 -3.51 3.36
CA ILE A 82 -1.07 -4.30 2.44
C ILE A 82 0.06 -4.94 3.25
N ALA A 83 -0.10 -6.22 3.57
CA ALA A 83 0.79 -6.97 4.45
C ALA A 83 1.89 -7.70 3.65
N GLY A 84 2.82 -6.96 3.05
CA GLY A 84 3.89 -7.50 2.21
C GLY A 84 4.80 -8.52 2.90
N GLN A 85 4.91 -8.47 4.24
CA GLN A 85 5.66 -9.45 5.05
C GLN A 85 5.10 -10.87 4.98
N THR A 86 3.87 -11.05 4.49
CA THR A 86 3.26 -12.38 4.32
C THR A 86 3.71 -13.07 3.03
N ALA A 87 4.34 -12.33 2.12
CA ALA A 87 4.86 -12.90 0.88
C ALA A 87 6.03 -13.85 1.14
N PRO A 88 6.07 -15.00 0.49
CA PRO A 88 7.20 -15.92 0.62
C PRO A 88 8.49 -15.36 0.00
N GLY A 89 9.62 -15.96 0.34
CA GLY A 89 10.92 -15.75 -0.31
C GLY A 89 11.35 -14.29 -0.34
N LYS A 90 11.52 -13.72 -1.53
CA LYS A 90 12.05 -12.36 -1.73
C LYS A 90 10.97 -11.26 -1.63
N GLY A 91 9.73 -11.61 -1.32
CA GLY A 91 8.64 -10.64 -1.21
C GLY A 91 8.09 -10.15 -2.55
N ILE A 92 7.36 -9.04 -2.50
CA ILE A 92 6.68 -8.46 -3.66
C ILE A 92 7.40 -7.21 -4.14
N GLN A 93 7.55 -7.11 -5.44
CA GLN A 93 7.97 -5.90 -6.13
C GLN A 93 6.87 -5.40 -7.06
N LEU A 94 6.58 -4.13 -7.01
CA LEU A 94 5.70 -3.45 -7.96
C LEU A 94 6.55 -2.71 -8.98
N ARG A 95 6.25 -2.90 -10.26
CA ARG A 95 6.92 -2.24 -11.37
C ARG A 95 5.88 -1.68 -12.34
N MET A 96 6.17 -0.50 -12.89
CA MET A 96 5.34 0.05 -13.95
C MET A 96 5.78 -0.47 -15.33
N GLY A 97 4.80 -0.71 -16.19
CA GLY A 97 4.99 -1.14 -17.57
C GLY A 97 5.11 0.00 -18.59
N GLY A 98 5.67 1.17 -18.19
CA GLY A 98 5.80 2.33 -19.08
C GLY A 98 4.72 3.40 -18.88
N SER A 99 4.27 3.59 -17.65
CA SER A 99 3.29 4.63 -17.27
C SER A 99 3.99 5.92 -16.84
N ASN A 100 3.26 7.03 -16.91
CA ASN A 100 3.64 8.35 -16.40
C ASN A 100 3.38 8.51 -14.89
N HIS A 101 3.06 7.45 -14.20
CA HIS A 101 2.73 7.42 -12.77
C HIS A 101 3.48 6.30 -12.10
N GLY A 102 3.71 6.45 -10.81
CA GLY A 102 4.30 5.43 -9.95
C GLY A 102 3.37 4.24 -9.70
N PRO A 103 3.91 3.15 -9.14
CA PRO A 103 3.15 1.91 -8.98
C PRO A 103 2.05 1.97 -7.91
N LEU A 104 2.14 2.91 -6.94
CA LEU A 104 1.17 3.02 -5.85
C LEU A 104 0.83 4.49 -5.59
N ILE A 105 -0.45 4.80 -5.60
CA ILE A 105 -1.00 6.11 -5.29
C ILE A 105 -2.03 5.96 -4.15
N ILE A 106 -1.88 6.78 -3.11
CA ILE A 106 -2.81 6.92 -2.00
C ILE A 106 -3.41 8.32 -2.10
N LYS A 107 -4.63 8.41 -2.62
CA LYS A 107 -5.28 9.70 -2.88
C LYS A 107 -6.69 9.75 -2.31
N ASN A 108 -6.99 10.84 -1.59
CA ASN A 108 -8.30 11.04 -0.94
C ASN A 108 -8.72 9.83 -0.09
N ALA A 109 -7.78 9.30 0.69
CA ALA A 109 -7.96 8.06 1.44
C ALA A 109 -7.40 8.19 2.86
N THR A 110 -7.87 7.35 3.76
CA THR A 110 -7.45 7.31 5.16
C THR A 110 -7.34 5.88 5.69
N ASP A 111 -6.68 5.73 6.83
CA ASP A 111 -6.56 4.45 7.53
C ASP A 111 -5.90 3.34 6.70
N ILE A 112 -4.69 3.64 6.24
CA ILE A 112 -3.95 2.71 5.38
C ILE A 112 -2.61 2.32 6.02
N VAL A 113 -2.33 1.03 6.02
CA VAL A 113 -1.02 0.47 6.36
C VAL A 113 -0.42 -0.20 5.12
N VAL A 114 0.81 0.17 4.77
CA VAL A 114 1.57 -0.48 3.68
C VAL A 114 2.94 -0.88 4.22
N ARG A 115 3.26 -2.17 4.18
CA ARG A 115 4.54 -2.65 4.68
C ARG A 115 5.18 -3.71 3.79
N PHE A 116 6.52 -3.72 3.78
CA PHE A 116 7.35 -4.73 3.12
C PHE A 116 7.11 -4.89 1.62
N LEU A 117 7.04 -3.76 0.91
CA LEU A 117 6.98 -3.75 -0.56
C LEU A 117 8.22 -3.11 -1.17
N LYS A 118 8.54 -3.50 -2.39
CA LYS A 118 9.52 -2.85 -3.26
C LYS A 118 8.78 -2.08 -4.35
N LEU A 119 8.97 -0.77 -4.40
CA LEU A 119 8.35 0.10 -5.39
C LEU A 119 9.42 0.52 -6.41
N ARG A 120 9.23 0.13 -7.67
CA ARG A 120 10.18 0.31 -8.77
C ARG A 120 9.43 0.83 -9.98
N PRO A 121 9.15 2.13 -10.07
CA PRO A 121 8.48 2.68 -11.24
C PRO A 121 9.17 2.28 -12.56
N GLY A 122 10.49 2.15 -12.52
CA GLY A 122 11.28 1.85 -13.71
C GLY A 122 11.61 3.13 -14.49
N ALA A 123 12.38 2.97 -15.59
CA ALA A 123 12.58 4.05 -16.52
C ALA A 123 11.24 4.37 -17.17
N GLY A 124 10.67 5.51 -16.83
CA GLY A 124 9.48 6.04 -17.51
C GLY A 124 9.73 6.22 -19.00
N ASP A 125 8.69 6.46 -19.74
CA ASP A 125 8.84 6.99 -21.10
C ASP A 125 9.65 8.29 -21.01
N ALA A 126 10.68 8.43 -21.83
CA ALA A 126 11.52 9.63 -21.87
C ALA A 126 10.74 10.97 -22.07
N LYS A 127 9.46 10.88 -22.37
CA LYS A 127 8.54 12.01 -22.55
C LYS A 127 7.83 12.45 -21.26
N THR A 128 7.96 11.73 -20.17
CA THR A 128 7.27 12.01 -18.90
C THR A 128 8.20 11.79 -17.73
N PRO A 129 9.01 12.81 -17.38
CA PRO A 129 10.05 12.68 -16.37
C PRO A 129 9.52 12.62 -14.93
N ASN A 130 8.24 12.88 -14.67
CA ASN A 130 7.71 13.12 -13.32
C ASN A 130 7.01 11.86 -12.78
N VAL A 131 7.77 10.83 -12.44
CA VAL A 131 7.24 9.57 -11.91
C VAL A 131 7.79 9.31 -10.52
N ASP A 132 6.93 9.41 -9.52
CA ASP A 132 7.23 9.08 -8.13
C ASP A 132 7.21 7.56 -7.91
N ALA A 133 7.93 7.06 -6.91
CA ALA A 133 7.78 5.67 -6.54
C ALA A 133 6.53 5.43 -5.66
N LEU A 134 6.18 6.40 -4.83
CA LEU A 134 4.96 6.42 -4.02
C LEU A 134 4.44 7.85 -3.92
N THR A 135 3.20 8.04 -4.33
CA THR A 135 2.51 9.33 -4.20
C THR A 135 1.40 9.26 -3.15
N VAL A 136 1.39 10.23 -2.23
CA VAL A 136 0.33 10.45 -1.24
C VAL A 136 -0.28 11.81 -1.49
N GLU A 137 -1.58 11.88 -1.75
CA GLU A 137 -2.29 13.13 -2.01
C GLU A 137 -3.58 13.20 -1.19
N ASN A 138 -3.75 14.30 -0.43
CA ASN A 138 -4.96 14.54 0.38
C ASN A 138 -5.37 13.33 1.24
N ALA A 139 -4.43 12.71 1.92
CA ALA A 139 -4.66 11.49 2.68
C ALA A 139 -4.20 11.63 4.13
N SER A 140 -4.74 10.81 5.01
CA SER A 140 -4.43 10.89 6.44
C SER A 140 -4.42 9.53 7.12
N ASN A 141 -3.82 9.47 8.31
CA ASN A 141 -3.73 8.29 9.12
C ASN A 141 -3.11 7.11 8.36
N LEU A 142 -1.83 7.28 7.95
CA LEU A 142 -1.09 6.33 7.13
C LEU A 142 0.14 5.81 7.86
N TYR A 143 0.35 4.50 7.87
CA TYR A 143 1.62 3.91 8.25
C TYR A 143 2.27 3.22 7.04
N LEU A 144 3.39 3.78 6.61
CA LEU A 144 4.18 3.32 5.47
C LEU A 144 5.52 2.82 6.04
N GLY A 145 5.77 1.51 6.01
CA GLY A 145 6.93 0.98 6.69
C GLY A 145 7.63 -0.15 5.96
N ASN A 146 8.95 -0.26 6.16
CA ASN A 146 9.78 -1.30 5.55
C ASN A 146 9.64 -1.33 4.02
N LEU A 147 9.55 -0.15 3.40
CA LEU A 147 9.45 0.01 1.97
C LEU A 147 10.84 0.18 1.36
N SER A 148 11.06 -0.43 0.21
CA SER A 148 12.22 -0.15 -0.60
C SER A 148 11.76 0.55 -1.88
N MET A 149 12.07 1.83 -2.00
CA MET A 149 11.61 2.71 -3.08
C MET A 149 12.82 3.20 -3.88
N MET A 150 12.87 2.91 -5.18
CA MET A 150 14.02 3.25 -6.03
C MET A 150 13.60 3.46 -7.48
N PHE A 151 14.45 4.14 -8.22
CA PHE A 151 14.32 4.36 -9.67
C PHE A 151 13.10 5.22 -10.05
N ALA A 152 12.72 6.12 -9.18
CA ALA A 152 11.83 7.22 -9.54
C ALA A 152 12.58 8.20 -10.46
N SER A 153 11.87 8.83 -11.37
CA SER A 153 12.42 9.91 -12.20
C SER A 153 12.12 11.30 -11.65
N ASP A 154 11.30 11.36 -10.62
CA ASP A 154 11.02 12.54 -9.80
C ASP A 154 11.20 12.16 -8.33
N GLU A 155 10.20 12.27 -7.48
CA GLU A 155 10.33 11.95 -6.06
C GLU A 155 10.26 10.45 -5.77
N THR A 156 11.14 9.97 -4.91
CA THR A 156 11.04 8.62 -4.38
C THR A 156 9.80 8.45 -3.51
N PHE A 157 9.45 9.49 -2.75
CA PHE A 157 8.24 9.58 -1.94
C PHE A 157 7.72 11.01 -1.97
N ASN A 158 6.49 11.18 -2.43
CA ASN A 158 5.83 12.47 -2.55
C ASN A 158 4.63 12.54 -1.61
N ILE A 159 4.54 13.62 -0.82
CA ILE A 159 3.33 14.00 -0.10
C ILE A 159 2.87 15.35 -0.63
N HIS A 160 1.66 15.38 -1.13
CA HIS A 160 1.11 16.54 -1.81
C HIS A 160 -0.30 16.86 -1.31
N VAL A 161 -0.63 18.13 -1.24
CA VAL A 161 -1.96 18.62 -0.88
C VAL A 161 -2.45 19.56 -1.97
N SER A 162 -3.39 19.08 -2.77
CA SER A 162 -4.09 19.92 -3.75
C SER A 162 -5.34 20.57 -3.16
N HIS A 163 -6.01 19.87 -2.26
CA HIS A 163 -7.14 20.34 -1.46
C HIS A 163 -7.34 19.37 -0.28
N GLY A 164 -7.79 19.85 0.85
CA GLY A 164 -7.98 18.98 2.03
C GLY A 164 -6.75 18.93 2.94
N LYS A 165 -6.29 17.74 3.31
CA LYS A 165 -5.23 17.53 4.31
C LYS A 165 -4.33 16.36 3.92
N ALA A 166 -3.08 16.42 4.39
CA ALA A 166 -2.16 15.29 4.51
C ALA A 166 -1.63 15.31 5.95
N THR A 167 -2.19 14.47 6.82
CA THR A 167 -1.88 14.45 8.26
C THR A 167 -1.74 13.03 8.79
N ASP A 168 -1.13 12.90 9.95
CA ASP A 168 -1.00 11.63 10.66
C ASP A 168 -0.33 10.54 9.80
N ILE A 169 0.77 10.92 9.17
CA ILE A 169 1.53 10.05 8.26
C ILE A 169 2.85 9.67 8.90
N THR A 170 3.13 8.39 8.95
CA THR A 170 4.44 7.86 9.33
C THR A 170 5.07 7.12 8.16
N LEU A 171 6.29 7.50 7.80
CA LEU A 171 7.19 6.71 6.97
C LEU A 171 8.34 6.22 7.85
N ALA A 172 8.50 4.91 7.98
CA ALA A 172 9.48 4.30 8.87
C ALA A 172 10.26 3.15 8.21
N ASP A 173 11.50 2.93 8.64
CA ASP A 173 12.34 1.78 8.27
C ASP A 173 12.41 1.56 6.74
N SER A 174 12.47 2.63 5.97
CA SER A 174 12.35 2.61 4.50
C SER A 174 13.60 3.17 3.83
N ILE A 175 13.89 2.71 2.61
CA ILE A 175 15.01 3.15 1.77
C ILE A 175 14.58 3.45 0.35
#